data_829966e588ec414699edfe01f2176952
#
_entry.id   829966e588ec414699edfe01f2176952
#
_cell.length_a   1.000
_cell.length_b   1.000
_cell.length_c   1.000
_cell.angle_alpha   90.00
_cell.angle_beta   90.00
_cell.angle_gamma   90.00
#
_symmetry.space_group_name_H-M   'P 1'
#
loop_
_entity.id
_entity.type
_entity.pdbx_description
1 polymer ?
#
loop_
_entity_poly.entity_id
_entity_poly.type
_entity_poly.pdbx_seq_one_letter_code
_entity_poly.pdbx_strand_id
1 'polypeptide(L)'
;MRVLIVTSGSMGDVAPYTGLAARIRDAGHDVTIATHEPFRALIGALGFPFVPLPGDLRLALEQTLDGGGPRALARMLTLARTLVAELGAGLVEAVDEARPDVMLLSTLVAPLGYQVADAFGLRRAGVFLQPVHPSRELGPMLTGGRSFGPLGNLAVSRLTFRVTERLYAQTIHQLRRELKLPHTSLTELRSRQEFAEPTFHGYSPAVVPRPTDWHPSLRVTGYWWPEPAAAPILAPRLEAFLAAGKPVFIGFGSMAPGRGPELAETVVRATRRAGVRAVLQAGWSGMAATDSDDLLSIGETPHHTLFPHMSAVVHHCGAGTTAAGLRAGVPAIAVPRLADQPFWARRLHRLGAAPPPVRLTTDALAAALREVTTNPHYAARAQALSSRLRTENGATPVINWIA
;
A
#
# COMPACT_ATOMS: atom_id res chain seq x y z
N MET A 1 -12.77 -19.30 14.68
CA MET A 1 -12.34 -19.81 13.35
C MET A 1 -10.86 -19.56 13.16
N ARG A 2 -10.18 -20.42 12.39
CA ARG A 2 -8.79 -20.21 11.97
C ARG A 2 -8.80 -19.39 10.68
N VAL A 3 -8.20 -18.22 10.73
CA VAL A 3 -8.17 -17.25 9.62
C VAL A 3 -6.75 -17.16 9.09
N LEU A 4 -6.55 -17.38 7.79
CA LEU A 4 -5.30 -17.18 7.10
C LEU A 4 -5.37 -15.89 6.30
N ILE A 5 -4.58 -14.89 6.70
CA ILE A 5 -4.38 -13.67 5.92
C ILE A 5 -3.16 -13.88 5.02
N VAL A 6 -3.36 -13.75 3.72
CA VAL A 6 -2.28 -13.91 2.74
C VAL A 6 -2.02 -12.59 2.05
N THR A 7 -0.78 -12.10 2.16
CA THR A 7 -0.38 -10.84 1.56
C THR A 7 1.01 -10.90 0.95
N SER A 8 1.21 -10.17 -0.15
CA SER A 8 2.47 -10.05 -0.87
C SER A 8 2.68 -8.61 -1.26
N GLY A 9 3.92 -8.14 -1.19
CA GLY A 9 4.29 -6.79 -1.57
C GLY A 9 5.32 -6.15 -0.65
N SER A 10 5.30 -4.82 -0.61
CA SER A 10 6.15 -4.00 0.25
C SER A 10 5.61 -3.86 1.68
N MET A 11 6.33 -3.17 2.56
CA MET A 11 5.84 -2.82 3.90
C MET A 11 4.44 -2.19 3.88
N GLY A 12 4.14 -1.35 2.88
CA GLY A 12 2.83 -0.72 2.72
C GLY A 12 1.70 -1.70 2.37
N ASP A 13 2.06 -2.86 1.80
CA ASP A 13 1.13 -3.94 1.44
C ASP A 13 1.00 -5.00 2.52
N VAL A 14 1.87 -5.00 3.55
CA VAL A 14 1.87 -5.99 4.64
C VAL A 14 1.40 -5.37 5.96
N ALA A 15 1.92 -4.22 6.34
CA ALA A 15 1.66 -3.61 7.63
C ALA A 15 0.15 -3.38 7.95
N PRO A 16 -0.73 -2.95 7.01
CA PRO A 16 -2.15 -2.78 7.31
C PRO A 16 -2.85 -4.08 7.74
N TYR A 17 -2.39 -5.21 7.23
CA TYR A 17 -2.99 -6.50 7.60
C TYR A 17 -2.62 -6.94 9.02
N THR A 18 -1.56 -6.43 9.61
CA THR A 18 -1.26 -6.67 11.04
C THR A 18 -2.34 -6.10 11.93
N GLY A 19 -2.85 -4.90 11.60
CA GLY A 19 -3.95 -4.30 12.34
C GLY A 19 -5.29 -5.01 12.11
N LEU A 20 -5.56 -5.48 10.87
CA LEU A 20 -6.72 -6.31 10.61
C LEU A 20 -6.64 -7.61 11.41
N ALA A 21 -5.47 -8.27 11.41
CA ALA A 21 -5.21 -9.50 12.16
C ALA A 21 -5.46 -9.31 13.68
N ALA A 22 -4.96 -8.21 14.24
CA ALA A 22 -5.15 -7.89 15.65
C ALA A 22 -6.65 -7.78 16.01
N ARG A 23 -7.43 -7.06 15.17
CA ARG A 23 -8.88 -6.91 15.40
C ARG A 23 -9.66 -8.24 15.23
N ILE A 24 -9.24 -9.10 14.31
CA ILE A 24 -9.81 -10.43 14.13
C ILE A 24 -9.47 -11.31 15.34
N ARG A 25 -8.25 -11.27 15.85
CA ARG A 25 -7.82 -11.95 17.09
C ARG A 25 -8.60 -11.46 18.30
N ASP A 26 -8.75 -10.13 18.46
CA ASP A 26 -9.52 -9.52 19.55
C ASP A 26 -11.00 -9.95 19.53
N ALA A 27 -11.52 -10.33 18.34
CA ALA A 27 -12.86 -10.88 18.17
C ALA A 27 -12.95 -12.41 18.46
N GLY A 28 -11.87 -13.05 18.93
CA GLY A 28 -11.85 -14.44 19.34
C GLY A 28 -11.56 -15.45 18.23
N HIS A 29 -10.89 -15.03 17.15
CA HIS A 29 -10.46 -15.91 16.07
C HIS A 29 -8.94 -16.15 16.12
N ASP A 30 -8.48 -17.32 15.69
CA ASP A 30 -7.08 -17.63 15.52
C ASP A 30 -6.61 -17.07 14.17
N VAL A 31 -5.52 -16.29 14.15
CA VAL A 31 -5.04 -15.64 12.92
C VAL A 31 -3.60 -16.06 12.63
N THR A 32 -3.37 -16.54 11.43
CA THR A 32 -2.05 -16.78 10.84
C THR A 32 -1.84 -15.82 9.69
N ILE A 33 -0.62 -15.27 9.55
CA ILE A 33 -0.26 -14.37 8.45
C ILE A 33 0.77 -15.05 7.56
N ALA A 34 0.42 -15.24 6.28
CA ALA A 34 1.35 -15.71 5.26
C ALA A 34 1.87 -14.52 4.43
N THR A 35 3.18 -14.32 4.44
CA THR A 35 3.86 -13.26 3.68
C THR A 35 5.35 -13.58 3.52
N HIS A 36 6.11 -12.69 2.86
CA HIS A 36 7.52 -12.92 2.56
C HIS A 36 8.43 -12.88 3.79
N GLU A 37 9.53 -13.64 3.74
CA GLU A 37 10.49 -13.84 4.84
C GLU A 37 10.98 -12.53 5.52
N PRO A 38 11.26 -11.42 4.81
CA PRO A 38 11.68 -10.18 5.46
C PRO A 38 10.70 -9.62 6.50
N PHE A 39 9.43 -10.05 6.47
CA PHE A 39 8.40 -9.59 7.43
C PHE A 39 8.23 -10.52 8.64
N ARG A 40 8.97 -11.63 8.74
CA ARG A 40 8.90 -12.58 9.87
C ARG A 40 9.08 -11.89 11.21
N ALA A 41 10.09 -11.03 11.33
CA ALA A 41 10.36 -10.31 12.56
C ALA A 41 9.20 -9.38 12.97
N LEU A 42 8.60 -8.68 12.01
CA LEU A 42 7.44 -7.81 12.25
C LEU A 42 6.25 -8.62 12.76
N ILE A 43 5.91 -9.72 12.07
CA ILE A 43 4.75 -10.55 12.40
C ILE A 43 4.95 -11.26 13.74
N GLY A 44 6.16 -11.80 13.98
CA GLY A 44 6.53 -12.47 15.24
C GLY A 44 6.50 -11.53 16.45
N ALA A 45 6.98 -10.29 16.29
CA ALA A 45 6.94 -9.27 17.35
C ALA A 45 5.50 -8.91 17.79
N LEU A 46 4.50 -9.14 16.91
CA LEU A 46 3.08 -8.95 17.19
C LEU A 46 2.38 -10.20 17.75
N GLY A 47 3.14 -11.31 17.89
CA GLY A 47 2.65 -12.58 18.42
C GLY A 47 1.73 -13.35 17.45
N PHE A 48 1.85 -13.12 16.13
CA PHE A 48 1.11 -13.90 15.16
C PHE A 48 1.95 -15.06 14.61
N PRO A 49 1.34 -16.26 14.41
CA PRO A 49 1.91 -17.32 13.60
C PRO A 49 2.23 -16.79 12.19
N PHE A 50 3.40 -17.16 11.68
CA PHE A 50 3.92 -16.71 10.39
C PHE A 50 4.18 -17.90 9.48
N VAL A 51 3.68 -17.82 8.24
CA VAL A 51 3.98 -18.77 7.17
C VAL A 51 4.72 -18.05 6.05
N PRO A 52 5.92 -18.52 5.64
CA PRO A 52 6.68 -17.88 4.59
C PRO A 52 6.04 -18.11 3.21
N LEU A 53 5.92 -17.03 2.43
CA LEU A 53 5.62 -17.12 1.00
C LEU A 53 6.92 -16.99 0.20
N PRO A 54 7.11 -17.80 -0.84
CA PRO A 54 8.28 -17.70 -1.71
C PRO A 54 8.27 -16.39 -2.50
N GLY A 55 9.45 -16.05 -3.04
CA GLY A 55 9.69 -14.85 -3.84
C GLY A 55 10.28 -13.70 -3.02
N ASP A 56 11.16 -12.93 -3.65
CA ASP A 56 11.73 -11.71 -3.09
C ASP A 56 11.37 -10.52 -3.98
N LEU A 57 10.31 -9.81 -3.56
CA LEU A 57 9.84 -8.63 -4.29
C LEU A 57 10.91 -7.53 -4.34
N ARG A 58 11.80 -7.45 -3.36
CA ARG A 58 12.89 -6.47 -3.32
C ARG A 58 13.89 -6.74 -4.45
N LEU A 59 14.33 -7.98 -4.57
CA LEU A 59 15.22 -8.41 -5.65
C LEU A 59 14.58 -8.14 -7.04
N ALA A 60 13.30 -8.40 -7.15
CA ALA A 60 12.52 -8.15 -8.36
C ALA A 60 12.49 -6.67 -8.75
N LEU A 61 12.29 -5.79 -7.78
CA LEU A 61 12.28 -4.33 -8.00
C LEU A 61 13.67 -3.79 -8.32
N GLU A 62 14.72 -4.23 -7.62
CA GLU A 62 16.11 -3.84 -7.86
C GLU A 62 16.55 -4.22 -9.29
N GLN A 63 16.23 -5.43 -9.75
CA GLN A 63 16.58 -5.90 -11.09
C GLN A 63 15.79 -5.21 -12.22
N THR A 64 14.65 -4.60 -11.93
CA THR A 64 13.77 -3.99 -12.95
C THR A 64 14.09 -2.52 -13.17
N LEU A 65 14.69 -1.84 -12.20
CA LEU A 65 14.94 -0.39 -12.24
C LEU A 65 16.18 0.00 -13.06
N ASP A 66 17.04 -0.95 -13.41
CA ASP A 66 18.33 -0.70 -14.09
C ASP A 66 18.26 -0.67 -15.63
N GLY A 67 17.09 -0.52 -16.25
CA GLY A 67 17.00 -0.48 -17.70
C GLY A 67 15.68 0.00 -18.27
N GLY A 68 15.77 0.87 -19.26
CA GLY A 68 14.65 1.26 -20.11
C GLY A 68 14.60 0.43 -21.41
N GLY A 69 13.41 0.37 -22.07
CA GLY A 69 13.25 -0.22 -23.39
C GLY A 69 12.65 -1.63 -23.43
N PRO A 70 12.45 -2.22 -24.61
CA PRO A 70 11.73 -3.48 -24.80
C PRO A 70 12.34 -4.68 -24.05
N ARG A 71 13.68 -4.71 -23.90
CA ARG A 71 14.37 -5.78 -23.19
C ARG A 71 14.11 -5.74 -21.66
N ALA A 72 14.07 -4.54 -21.07
CA ALA A 72 13.73 -4.36 -19.67
C ALA A 72 12.29 -4.78 -19.40
N LEU A 73 11.35 -4.41 -20.26
CA LEU A 73 9.95 -4.84 -20.17
C LEU A 73 9.83 -6.36 -20.27
N ALA A 74 10.54 -7.01 -21.20
CA ALA A 74 10.53 -8.47 -21.33
C ALA A 74 11.08 -9.17 -20.06
N ARG A 75 12.18 -8.68 -19.49
CA ARG A 75 12.73 -9.18 -18.21
C ARG A 75 11.74 -9.03 -17.07
N MET A 76 11.10 -7.86 -16.96
CA MET A 76 10.08 -7.58 -15.94
C MET A 76 8.90 -8.56 -16.05
N LEU A 77 8.40 -8.82 -17.25
CA LEU A 77 7.32 -9.77 -17.48
C LEU A 77 7.72 -11.22 -17.14
N THR A 78 8.95 -11.62 -17.47
CA THR A 78 9.48 -12.94 -17.12
C THR A 78 9.57 -13.08 -15.61
N LEU A 79 10.17 -12.11 -14.93
CA LEU A 79 10.30 -12.11 -13.47
C LEU A 79 8.94 -12.12 -12.77
N ALA A 80 7.99 -11.30 -13.24
CA ALA A 80 6.63 -11.29 -12.72
C ALA A 80 5.94 -12.66 -12.84
N ARG A 81 6.13 -13.36 -13.96
CA ARG A 81 5.59 -14.72 -14.15
C ARG A 81 6.23 -15.74 -13.21
N THR A 82 7.54 -15.68 -13.00
CA THR A 82 8.24 -16.55 -12.05
C THR A 82 7.71 -16.32 -10.64
N LEU A 83 7.62 -15.08 -10.19
CA LEU A 83 7.07 -14.75 -8.87
C LEU A 83 5.62 -15.20 -8.71
N VAL A 84 4.79 -15.06 -9.73
CA VAL A 84 3.40 -15.54 -9.74
C VAL A 84 3.34 -17.07 -9.62
N ALA A 85 4.25 -17.79 -10.28
CA ALA A 85 4.32 -19.26 -10.19
C ALA A 85 4.77 -19.73 -8.80
N GLU A 86 5.81 -19.11 -8.25
CA GLU A 86 6.30 -19.39 -6.89
C GLU A 86 5.22 -19.10 -5.84
N LEU A 87 4.50 -17.97 -5.95
CA LEU A 87 3.39 -17.65 -5.08
C LEU A 87 2.28 -18.71 -5.14
N GLY A 88 1.99 -19.26 -6.32
CA GLY A 88 0.99 -20.32 -6.48
C GLY A 88 1.32 -21.57 -5.67
N ALA A 89 2.57 -22.04 -5.72
CA ALA A 89 3.04 -23.16 -4.93
C ALA A 89 3.02 -22.86 -3.43
N GLY A 90 3.57 -21.71 -3.02
CA GLY A 90 3.59 -21.29 -1.62
C GLY A 90 2.21 -21.10 -0.98
N LEU A 91 1.19 -20.78 -1.78
CA LEU A 91 -0.19 -20.69 -1.28
C LEU A 91 -0.76 -22.05 -0.89
N VAL A 92 -0.46 -23.11 -1.63
CA VAL A 92 -0.87 -24.48 -1.29
C VAL A 92 -0.20 -24.92 0.00
N GLU A 93 1.11 -24.73 0.11
CA GLU A 93 1.88 -25.02 1.33
C GLU A 93 1.36 -24.25 2.54
N ALA A 94 1.02 -22.96 2.36
CA ALA A 94 0.48 -22.13 3.43
C ALA A 94 -0.89 -22.62 3.93
N VAL A 95 -1.75 -23.14 3.07
CA VAL A 95 -3.02 -23.73 3.47
C VAL A 95 -2.81 -25.06 4.19
N ASP A 96 -1.92 -25.92 3.72
CA ASP A 96 -1.60 -27.21 4.36
C ASP A 96 -1.00 -27.01 5.76
N GLU A 97 -0.15 -25.99 5.95
CA GLU A 97 0.47 -25.67 7.24
C GLU A 97 -0.53 -25.01 8.20
N ALA A 98 -1.24 -23.96 7.78
CA ALA A 98 -2.14 -23.18 8.63
C ALA A 98 -3.49 -23.87 8.86
N ARG A 99 -3.94 -24.75 7.96
CA ARG A 99 -5.25 -25.43 7.96
C ARG A 99 -6.41 -24.48 8.30
N PRO A 100 -6.59 -23.40 7.52
CA PRO A 100 -7.55 -22.36 7.83
C PRO A 100 -9.00 -22.82 7.56
N ASP A 101 -9.93 -22.14 8.21
CA ASP A 101 -11.37 -22.22 7.89
C ASP A 101 -11.76 -21.11 6.90
N VAL A 102 -11.00 -19.99 6.92
CA VAL A 102 -11.24 -18.80 6.10
C VAL A 102 -9.92 -18.25 5.56
N MET A 103 -9.89 -17.87 4.27
CA MET A 103 -8.78 -17.15 3.64
C MET A 103 -9.14 -15.69 3.35
N LEU A 104 -8.29 -14.78 3.78
CA LEU A 104 -8.33 -13.35 3.43
C LEU A 104 -7.16 -13.04 2.51
N LEU A 105 -7.44 -12.58 1.30
CA LEU A 105 -6.49 -12.52 0.19
C LEU A 105 -6.23 -11.08 -0.23
N SER A 106 -4.98 -10.61 -0.16
CA SER A 106 -4.60 -9.30 -0.69
C SER A 106 -4.65 -9.26 -2.23
N THR A 107 -4.62 -8.07 -2.80
CA THR A 107 -4.81 -7.83 -4.23
C THR A 107 -3.92 -8.70 -5.13
N LEU A 108 -2.63 -8.85 -4.78
CA LEU A 108 -1.66 -9.58 -5.61
C LEU A 108 -1.81 -11.10 -5.53
N VAL A 109 -2.27 -11.61 -4.40
CA VAL A 109 -2.40 -13.07 -4.19
C VAL A 109 -3.81 -13.59 -4.50
N ALA A 110 -4.80 -12.71 -4.53
CA ALA A 110 -6.21 -13.10 -4.72
C ALA A 110 -6.47 -13.95 -5.97
N PRO A 111 -5.92 -13.67 -7.16
CA PRO A 111 -6.19 -14.48 -8.36
C PRO A 111 -5.80 -15.95 -8.20
N LEU A 112 -4.71 -16.24 -7.47
CA LEU A 112 -4.25 -17.60 -7.18
C LEU A 112 -4.95 -18.16 -5.94
N GLY A 113 -5.07 -17.35 -4.89
CA GLY A 113 -5.69 -17.75 -3.63
C GLY A 113 -7.14 -18.20 -3.78
N TYR A 114 -7.91 -17.63 -4.71
CA TYR A 114 -9.26 -18.10 -5.03
C TYR A 114 -9.25 -19.51 -5.59
N GLN A 115 -8.23 -19.92 -6.37
CA GLN A 115 -8.12 -21.28 -6.90
C GLN A 115 -7.77 -22.27 -5.80
N VAL A 116 -6.84 -21.90 -4.92
CA VAL A 116 -6.48 -22.74 -3.78
C VAL A 116 -7.67 -22.90 -2.83
N ALA A 117 -8.37 -21.82 -2.52
CA ALA A 117 -9.56 -21.88 -1.68
C ALA A 117 -10.68 -22.74 -2.30
N ASP A 118 -10.86 -22.71 -3.64
CA ASP A 118 -11.79 -23.61 -4.36
C ASP A 118 -11.43 -25.09 -4.13
N ALA A 119 -10.13 -25.43 -4.24
CA ALA A 119 -9.65 -26.81 -4.12
C ALA A 119 -9.81 -27.38 -2.71
N PHE A 120 -9.62 -26.56 -1.70
CA PHE A 120 -9.72 -26.96 -0.29
C PHE A 120 -11.11 -26.70 0.32
N GLY A 121 -12.09 -26.21 -0.48
CA GLY A 121 -13.44 -25.91 -0.01
C GLY A 121 -13.51 -24.81 1.07
N LEU A 122 -12.59 -23.84 1.04
CA LEU A 122 -12.46 -22.82 2.06
C LEU A 122 -13.34 -21.59 1.77
N ARG A 123 -13.88 -20.99 2.84
CA ARG A 123 -14.46 -19.65 2.75
C ARG A 123 -13.33 -18.65 2.43
N ARG A 124 -13.64 -17.65 1.61
CA ARG A 124 -12.64 -16.66 1.18
C ARG A 124 -13.22 -15.29 0.93
N ALA A 125 -12.38 -14.26 1.09
CA ALA A 125 -12.70 -12.89 0.70
C ALA A 125 -11.45 -12.16 0.20
N GLY A 126 -11.65 -11.23 -0.72
CA GLY A 126 -10.63 -10.23 -1.05
C GLY A 126 -10.52 -9.19 0.06
N VAL A 127 -9.30 -8.83 0.43
CA VAL A 127 -8.98 -7.74 1.37
C VAL A 127 -7.98 -6.82 0.68
N PHE A 128 -8.47 -5.76 0.03
CA PHE A 128 -7.69 -4.95 -0.90
C PHE A 128 -7.41 -3.55 -0.34
N LEU A 129 -6.19 -3.09 -0.51
CA LEU A 129 -5.77 -1.75 -0.07
C LEU A 129 -5.98 -0.67 -1.14
N GLN A 130 -6.33 -1.07 -2.36
CA GLN A 130 -6.48 -0.19 -3.51
C GLN A 130 -7.82 -0.41 -4.22
N PRO A 131 -8.39 0.62 -4.88
CA PRO A 131 -9.63 0.53 -5.65
C PRO A 131 -9.35 -0.04 -7.06
N VAL A 132 -9.06 -1.34 -7.15
CA VAL A 132 -8.64 -1.98 -8.42
C VAL A 132 -9.79 -2.39 -9.32
N HIS A 133 -11.01 -2.52 -8.78
CA HIS A 133 -12.17 -2.95 -9.58
C HIS A 133 -12.61 -1.89 -10.59
N PRO A 134 -13.01 -2.32 -11.80
CA PRO A 134 -13.50 -1.41 -12.82
C PRO A 134 -14.69 -0.57 -12.36
N SER A 135 -14.72 0.71 -12.74
CA SER A 135 -15.79 1.64 -12.41
C SER A 135 -15.92 2.72 -13.48
N ARG A 136 -17.10 3.28 -13.61
CA ARG A 136 -17.39 4.46 -14.41
C ARG A 136 -16.99 5.76 -13.69
N GLU A 137 -16.99 5.74 -12.36
CA GLU A 137 -16.76 6.92 -11.51
C GLU A 137 -15.30 7.15 -11.17
N LEU A 138 -14.50 6.06 -11.08
CA LEU A 138 -13.09 6.15 -10.78
C LEU A 138 -12.22 6.05 -12.03
N GLY A 139 -11.32 7.00 -12.20
CA GLY A 139 -10.25 6.87 -13.20
C GLY A 139 -9.34 5.70 -12.86
N PRO A 140 -8.87 4.94 -13.90
CA PRO A 140 -8.06 3.74 -13.68
C PRO A 140 -6.76 4.03 -12.92
N MET A 141 -6.40 3.18 -11.97
CA MET A 141 -5.19 3.36 -11.14
C MET A 141 -3.91 3.43 -11.96
N LEU A 142 -3.75 2.56 -12.96
CA LEU A 142 -2.55 2.55 -13.82
C LEU A 142 -2.38 3.82 -14.65
N THR A 143 -3.44 4.59 -14.86
CA THR A 143 -3.36 5.93 -15.48
C THR A 143 -3.24 7.04 -14.43
N GLY A 144 -2.92 6.68 -13.20
CA GLY A 144 -2.83 7.59 -12.06
C GLY A 144 -4.18 8.18 -11.66
N GLY A 145 -5.30 7.52 -11.91
CA GLY A 145 -6.64 8.04 -11.59
C GLY A 145 -7.10 9.18 -12.48
N ARG A 146 -6.50 9.34 -13.67
CA ARG A 146 -6.98 10.30 -14.69
C ARG A 146 -8.32 9.82 -15.22
N SER A 147 -9.30 10.71 -15.24
CA SER A 147 -10.62 10.39 -15.79
C SER A 147 -10.63 10.54 -17.32
N PHE A 148 -11.25 9.57 -17.97
CA PHE A 148 -11.54 9.54 -19.42
C PHE A 148 -13.05 9.63 -19.67
N GLY A 149 -13.81 10.14 -18.69
CA GLY A 149 -15.27 10.08 -18.66
C GLY A 149 -15.79 8.68 -18.25
N PRO A 150 -17.08 8.52 -17.98
CA PRO A 150 -17.63 7.30 -17.40
C PRO A 150 -17.35 6.04 -18.25
N LEU A 151 -17.59 6.11 -19.55
CA LEU A 151 -17.35 4.98 -20.47
C LEU A 151 -15.87 4.69 -20.65
N GLY A 152 -15.04 5.74 -20.78
CA GLY A 152 -13.58 5.61 -20.89
C GLY A 152 -12.96 5.04 -19.63
N ASN A 153 -13.38 5.47 -18.45
CA ASN A 153 -12.93 4.93 -17.17
C ASN A 153 -13.19 3.41 -17.09
N LEU A 154 -14.42 2.99 -17.40
CA LEU A 154 -14.79 1.59 -17.36
C LEU A 154 -14.02 0.76 -18.42
N ALA A 155 -13.90 1.27 -19.63
CA ALA A 155 -13.21 0.57 -20.72
C ALA A 155 -11.71 0.37 -20.41
N VAL A 156 -11.02 1.42 -19.98
CA VAL A 156 -9.59 1.37 -19.63
C VAL A 156 -9.36 0.52 -18.38
N SER A 157 -10.21 0.62 -17.35
CA SER A 157 -10.10 -0.23 -16.16
C SER A 157 -10.28 -1.72 -16.51
N ARG A 158 -11.26 -2.07 -17.35
CA ARG A 158 -11.47 -3.44 -17.81
C ARG A 158 -10.29 -3.95 -18.66
N LEU A 159 -9.73 -3.11 -19.52
CA LEU A 159 -8.54 -3.48 -20.30
C LEU A 159 -7.35 -3.75 -19.38
N THR A 160 -7.11 -2.87 -18.41
CA THR A 160 -6.07 -3.03 -17.39
C THR A 160 -6.23 -4.35 -16.65
N PHE A 161 -7.44 -4.64 -16.19
CA PHE A 161 -7.75 -5.86 -15.47
C PHE A 161 -7.45 -7.10 -16.32
N ARG A 162 -7.87 -7.12 -17.61
CA ARG A 162 -7.56 -8.20 -18.54
C ARG A 162 -6.06 -8.39 -18.80
N VAL A 163 -5.30 -7.31 -18.89
CA VAL A 163 -3.84 -7.40 -19.06
C VAL A 163 -3.19 -8.00 -17.82
N THR A 164 -3.62 -7.59 -16.62
CA THR A 164 -3.12 -8.16 -15.37
C THR A 164 -3.46 -9.64 -15.25
N GLU A 165 -4.68 -10.05 -15.58
CA GLU A 165 -5.08 -11.47 -15.57
C GLU A 165 -4.19 -12.35 -16.46
N ARG A 166 -3.72 -11.83 -17.59
CA ARG A 166 -2.83 -12.60 -18.48
C ARG A 166 -1.49 -12.96 -17.82
N LEU A 167 -1.04 -12.18 -16.85
CA LEU A 167 0.16 -12.52 -16.07
C LEU A 167 -0.07 -13.77 -15.20
N TYR A 168 -1.28 -13.94 -14.69
CA TYR A 168 -1.65 -15.05 -13.82
C TYR A 168 -2.17 -16.28 -14.59
N ALA A 169 -2.59 -16.12 -15.85
CA ALA A 169 -3.32 -17.12 -16.60
C ALA A 169 -2.62 -18.50 -16.65
N GLN A 170 -1.34 -18.51 -16.96
CA GLN A 170 -0.55 -19.75 -17.04
C GLN A 170 -0.50 -20.46 -15.70
N THR A 171 -0.19 -19.73 -14.63
CA THR A 171 -0.11 -20.29 -13.26
C THR A 171 -1.48 -20.75 -12.78
N ILE A 172 -2.55 -19.98 -13.04
CA ILE A 172 -3.92 -20.40 -12.72
C ILE A 172 -4.26 -21.73 -13.40
N HIS A 173 -4.00 -21.87 -14.70
CA HIS A 173 -4.28 -23.12 -15.42
C HIS A 173 -3.45 -24.29 -14.91
N GLN A 174 -2.19 -24.05 -14.58
CA GLN A 174 -1.32 -25.06 -14.00
C GLN A 174 -1.84 -25.50 -12.62
N LEU A 175 -2.07 -24.53 -11.72
CA LEU A 175 -2.55 -24.78 -10.36
C LEU A 175 -3.89 -25.52 -10.36
N ARG A 176 -4.84 -25.14 -11.23
CA ARG A 176 -6.12 -25.83 -11.35
C ARG A 176 -5.97 -27.29 -11.80
N ARG A 177 -5.02 -27.60 -12.71
CA ARG A 177 -4.71 -28.98 -13.11
C ARG A 177 -4.11 -29.79 -11.97
N GLU A 178 -3.12 -29.22 -11.25
CA GLU A 178 -2.43 -29.87 -10.13
C GLU A 178 -3.42 -30.15 -8.99
N LEU A 179 -4.33 -29.22 -8.70
CA LEU A 179 -5.35 -29.34 -7.68
C LEU A 179 -6.63 -30.08 -8.16
N LYS A 180 -6.63 -30.65 -9.38
CA LYS A 180 -7.74 -31.40 -9.97
C LYS A 180 -9.07 -30.62 -10.01
N LEU A 181 -9.00 -29.31 -10.18
CA LEU A 181 -10.18 -28.46 -10.33
C LEU A 181 -10.76 -28.54 -11.74
N PRO A 182 -12.07 -28.39 -11.92
CA PRO A 182 -12.70 -28.31 -13.23
C PRO A 182 -12.11 -27.19 -14.10
N HIS A 183 -12.07 -27.40 -15.41
CA HIS A 183 -11.66 -26.35 -16.34
C HIS A 183 -12.63 -25.15 -16.22
N THR A 184 -12.08 -23.95 -16.08
CA THR A 184 -12.86 -22.71 -16.00
C THR A 184 -12.15 -21.63 -16.83
N SER A 185 -12.90 -20.86 -17.58
CA SER A 185 -12.34 -19.76 -18.38
C SER A 185 -11.94 -18.57 -17.51
N LEU A 186 -10.94 -17.80 -17.93
CA LEU A 186 -10.56 -16.54 -17.24
C LEU A 186 -11.73 -15.56 -17.16
N THR A 187 -12.63 -15.55 -18.14
CA THR A 187 -13.83 -14.71 -18.15
C THR A 187 -14.78 -15.08 -17.02
N GLU A 188 -14.96 -16.36 -16.78
CA GLU A 188 -15.80 -16.89 -15.72
C GLU A 188 -15.21 -16.63 -14.33
N LEU A 189 -13.89 -16.84 -14.18
CA LEU A 189 -13.17 -16.47 -12.94
C LEU A 189 -13.29 -14.98 -12.63
N ARG A 190 -13.16 -14.14 -13.64
CA ARG A 190 -13.34 -12.68 -13.51
C ARG A 190 -14.75 -12.32 -13.09
N SER A 191 -15.75 -12.91 -13.72
CA SER A 191 -17.14 -12.66 -13.37
C SER A 191 -17.44 -13.05 -11.91
N ARG A 192 -16.89 -14.17 -11.45
CA ARG A 192 -16.99 -14.57 -10.03
C ARG A 192 -16.35 -13.53 -9.11
N GLN A 193 -15.13 -13.05 -9.42
CA GLN A 193 -14.43 -12.04 -8.62
C GLN A 193 -15.17 -10.70 -8.58
N GLU A 194 -15.77 -10.28 -9.69
CA GLU A 194 -16.47 -9.00 -9.81
C GLU A 194 -17.86 -9.02 -9.15
N PHE A 195 -18.57 -10.17 -9.19
CA PHE A 195 -19.99 -10.24 -8.81
C PHE A 195 -20.33 -11.24 -7.71
N ALA A 196 -19.48 -12.19 -7.39
CA ALA A 196 -19.78 -13.24 -6.42
C ALA A 196 -18.87 -13.22 -5.19
N GLU A 197 -17.58 -12.91 -5.35
CA GLU A 197 -16.63 -12.96 -4.26
C GLU A 197 -16.72 -11.70 -3.38
N PRO A 198 -16.89 -11.82 -2.06
CA PRO A 198 -16.87 -10.66 -1.19
C PRO A 198 -15.48 -10.03 -1.20
N THR A 199 -15.44 -8.70 -1.37
CA THR A 199 -14.20 -7.96 -1.33
C THR A 199 -14.34 -6.75 -0.43
N PHE A 200 -13.44 -6.63 0.54
CA PHE A 200 -13.36 -5.53 1.47
C PHE A 200 -12.17 -4.65 1.10
N HIS A 201 -12.42 -3.36 0.89
CA HIS A 201 -11.37 -2.41 0.57
C HIS A 201 -10.98 -1.64 1.85
N GLY A 202 -9.73 -1.84 2.29
CA GLY A 202 -9.16 -1.26 3.51
C GLY A 202 -8.67 0.18 3.33
N TYR A 203 -9.50 1.03 2.75
CA TYR A 203 -9.30 2.47 2.69
C TYR A 203 -10.61 3.21 3.03
N SER A 204 -10.48 4.48 3.44
CA SER A 204 -11.61 5.26 3.91
C SER A 204 -12.53 5.71 2.75
N PRO A 205 -13.86 5.61 2.92
CA PRO A 205 -14.82 6.23 2.00
C PRO A 205 -14.73 7.76 1.99
N ALA A 206 -14.19 8.39 3.04
CA ALA A 206 -13.91 9.82 3.04
C ALA A 206 -12.74 10.19 2.11
N VAL A 207 -11.83 9.24 1.88
CA VAL A 207 -10.68 9.41 0.95
C VAL A 207 -11.05 8.98 -0.46
N VAL A 208 -11.59 7.78 -0.64
CA VAL A 208 -12.10 7.30 -1.93
C VAL A 208 -13.53 6.78 -1.73
N PRO A 209 -14.56 7.54 -2.11
CA PRO A 209 -15.93 7.07 -2.02
C PRO A 209 -16.14 5.77 -2.79
N ARG A 210 -16.99 4.89 -2.25
CA ARG A 210 -17.39 3.68 -2.98
C ARG A 210 -18.14 4.07 -4.24
N PRO A 211 -17.72 3.60 -5.43
CA PRO A 211 -18.46 3.82 -6.66
C PRO A 211 -19.89 3.24 -6.58
N THR A 212 -20.85 3.96 -7.15
CA THR A 212 -22.26 3.52 -7.13
C THR A 212 -22.52 2.36 -8.10
N ASP A 213 -21.66 2.22 -9.12
CA ASP A 213 -21.71 1.15 -10.11
C ASP A 213 -21.01 -0.15 -9.67
N TRP A 214 -20.43 -0.19 -8.47
CA TRP A 214 -19.87 -1.42 -7.91
C TRP A 214 -20.95 -2.36 -7.38
N HIS A 215 -20.76 -3.65 -7.61
CA HIS A 215 -21.61 -4.69 -7.02
C HIS A 215 -21.61 -4.61 -5.49
N PRO A 216 -22.71 -4.95 -4.78
CA PRO A 216 -22.77 -4.89 -3.31
C PRO A 216 -21.72 -5.74 -2.57
N SER A 217 -21.16 -6.77 -3.21
CA SER A 217 -20.05 -7.56 -2.66
C SER A 217 -18.75 -6.77 -2.51
N LEU A 218 -18.58 -5.67 -3.26
CA LEU A 218 -17.41 -4.81 -3.20
C LEU A 218 -17.64 -3.69 -2.18
N ARG A 219 -17.08 -3.84 -0.97
CA ARG A 219 -17.32 -2.94 0.16
C ARG A 219 -16.09 -2.07 0.44
N VAL A 220 -16.28 -0.78 0.68
CA VAL A 220 -15.26 0.13 1.21
C VAL A 220 -15.49 0.23 2.71
N THR A 221 -14.50 -0.19 3.51
CA THR A 221 -14.71 -0.45 4.94
C THR A 221 -14.07 0.57 5.87
N GLY A 222 -13.09 1.32 5.40
CA GLY A 222 -12.20 2.12 6.23
C GLY A 222 -10.81 1.48 6.32
N TYR A 223 -9.86 2.25 6.84
CA TYR A 223 -8.48 1.78 6.93
C TYR A 223 -8.30 0.68 7.97
N TRP A 224 -7.41 -0.27 7.69
CA TRP A 224 -6.81 -1.18 8.65
C TRP A 224 -5.48 -0.60 9.08
N TRP A 225 -5.46 -0.07 10.31
CA TRP A 225 -4.27 0.59 10.81
C TRP A 225 -3.26 -0.44 11.30
N PRO A 226 -1.97 -0.33 10.90
CA PRO A 226 -0.94 -1.26 11.37
C PRO A 226 -0.93 -1.37 12.89
N GLU A 227 -0.78 -2.60 13.39
CA GLU A 227 -0.65 -2.82 14.84
C GLU A 227 0.75 -2.40 15.29
N PRO A 228 0.90 -1.58 16.33
CA PRO A 228 2.21 -1.23 16.84
C PRO A 228 2.83 -2.39 17.60
N ALA A 229 4.06 -2.76 17.27
CA ALA A 229 4.78 -3.85 17.95
C ALA A 229 5.20 -3.50 19.40
N ALA A 230 5.33 -2.23 19.72
CA ALA A 230 5.63 -1.72 21.06
C ALA A 230 5.14 -0.27 21.20
N ALA A 231 5.12 0.24 22.45
CA ALA A 231 4.94 1.66 22.66
C ALA A 231 6.03 2.45 21.94
N PRO A 232 5.66 3.40 21.08
CA PRO A 232 6.61 4.09 20.24
C PRO A 232 7.47 5.04 21.07
N ILE A 233 8.76 4.73 21.17
CA ILE A 233 9.75 5.61 21.81
C ILE A 233 10.52 6.29 20.68
N LEU A 234 10.49 7.62 20.65
CA LEU A 234 11.34 8.38 19.76
C LEU A 234 12.79 8.34 20.28
N ALA A 235 13.75 8.26 19.37
CA ALA A 235 15.15 8.37 19.77
C ALA A 235 15.41 9.73 20.43
N PRO A 236 16.21 9.81 21.52
CA PRO A 236 16.45 11.08 22.25
C PRO A 236 16.90 12.23 21.36
N ARG A 237 17.71 11.94 20.33
CA ARG A 237 18.17 12.91 19.36
C ARG A 237 17.03 13.48 18.51
N LEU A 238 16.08 12.65 18.12
CA LEU A 238 14.90 13.07 17.38
C LEU A 238 13.98 13.89 18.28
N GLU A 239 13.77 13.49 19.52
CA GLU A 239 12.99 14.27 20.51
C GLU A 239 13.57 15.66 20.71
N ALA A 240 14.89 15.79 20.91
CA ALA A 240 15.56 17.07 21.02
C ALA A 240 15.39 17.95 19.77
N PHE A 241 15.46 17.33 18.58
CA PHE A 241 15.22 18.05 17.32
C PHE A 241 13.77 18.54 17.21
N LEU A 242 12.80 17.74 17.61
CA LEU A 242 11.37 18.09 17.58
C LEU A 242 10.99 19.17 18.60
N ALA A 243 11.68 19.26 19.73
CA ALA A 243 11.44 20.27 20.75
C ALA A 243 11.66 21.72 20.24
N ALA A 244 12.52 21.90 19.23
CA ALA A 244 12.77 23.20 18.60
C ALA A 244 11.71 23.62 17.55
N GLY A 245 10.62 22.85 17.40
CA GLY A 245 9.50 23.14 16.49
C GLY A 245 9.24 22.02 15.48
N LYS A 246 8.08 22.08 14.82
CA LYS A 246 7.64 21.04 13.89
C LYS A 246 8.40 21.09 12.55
N PRO A 247 9.27 20.12 12.24
CA PRO A 247 9.94 20.03 10.95
C PRO A 247 9.01 19.46 9.88
N VAL A 248 9.49 19.45 8.63
CA VAL A 248 8.90 18.69 7.54
C VAL A 248 9.54 17.30 7.51
N PHE A 249 8.73 16.25 7.37
CA PHE A 249 9.23 14.90 7.08
C PHE A 249 9.49 14.73 5.59
N ILE A 250 10.60 14.09 5.22
CA ILE A 250 10.91 13.74 3.83
C ILE A 250 11.39 12.30 3.77
N GLY A 251 10.60 11.44 3.09
CA GLY A 251 10.93 10.03 2.94
C GLY A 251 10.28 9.41 1.71
N PHE A 252 11.02 8.60 0.99
CA PHE A 252 10.54 7.98 -0.25
C PHE A 252 10.37 6.45 -0.14
N GLY A 253 10.49 5.89 1.07
CA GLY A 253 10.24 4.47 1.36
C GLY A 253 11.16 3.54 0.57
N SER A 254 10.55 2.56 -0.12
CA SER A 254 11.26 1.58 -0.95
C SER A 254 11.64 2.06 -2.34
N MET A 255 11.53 3.37 -2.61
CA MET A 255 11.78 3.92 -3.94
C MET A 255 13.25 4.28 -4.17
N ALA A 256 13.70 4.15 -5.44
CA ALA A 256 15.01 4.55 -5.92
C ALA A 256 16.20 3.97 -5.12
N PRO A 257 16.31 2.65 -4.98
CA PRO A 257 17.49 2.04 -4.36
C PRO A 257 18.76 2.50 -5.07
N GLY A 258 19.83 2.73 -4.30
CA GLY A 258 21.13 3.16 -4.82
C GLY A 258 21.26 4.64 -5.23
N ARG A 259 20.19 5.44 -5.19
CA ARG A 259 20.23 6.89 -5.55
C ARG A 259 20.19 7.83 -4.35
N GLY A 260 20.50 7.34 -3.16
CA GLY A 260 20.46 8.11 -1.91
C GLY A 260 21.21 9.43 -1.94
N PRO A 261 22.46 9.49 -2.37
CA PRO A 261 23.23 10.73 -2.39
C PRO A 261 22.63 11.84 -3.27
N GLU A 262 22.17 11.51 -4.49
CA GLU A 262 21.55 12.48 -5.41
C GLU A 262 20.21 13.00 -4.86
N LEU A 263 19.43 12.11 -4.24
CA LEU A 263 18.17 12.46 -3.59
C LEU A 263 18.43 13.39 -2.40
N ALA A 264 19.41 13.05 -1.57
CA ALA A 264 19.78 13.84 -0.41
C ALA A 264 20.22 15.26 -0.82
N GLU A 265 21.08 15.39 -1.84
CA GLU A 265 21.53 16.70 -2.34
C GLU A 265 20.35 17.56 -2.82
N THR A 266 19.42 16.96 -3.60
CA THR A 266 18.24 17.67 -4.11
C THR A 266 17.35 18.14 -2.97
N VAL A 267 17.11 17.28 -1.98
CA VAL A 267 16.26 17.56 -0.82
C VAL A 267 16.90 18.64 0.08
N VAL A 268 18.19 18.51 0.40
CA VAL A 268 18.91 19.49 1.24
C VAL A 268 18.89 20.88 0.59
N ARG A 269 19.13 20.97 -0.71
CA ARG A 269 19.02 22.25 -1.41
C ARG A 269 17.61 22.82 -1.39
N ALA A 270 16.61 21.98 -1.55
CA ALA A 270 15.21 22.41 -1.53
C ALA A 270 14.77 22.91 -0.14
N THR A 271 15.13 22.19 0.94
CA THR A 271 14.77 22.58 2.32
C THR A 271 15.44 23.88 2.73
N ARG A 272 16.74 24.05 2.43
CA ARG A 272 17.47 25.31 2.67
C ARG A 272 16.84 26.48 1.90
N ARG A 273 16.53 26.28 0.61
CA ARG A 273 15.88 27.32 -0.22
C ARG A 273 14.47 27.67 0.25
N ALA A 274 13.76 26.70 0.84
CA ALA A 274 12.44 26.94 1.42
C ALA A 274 12.51 27.57 2.83
N GLY A 275 13.65 27.53 3.51
CA GLY A 275 13.80 28.00 4.89
C GLY A 275 13.06 27.14 5.90
N VAL A 276 13.00 25.81 5.68
CA VAL A 276 12.27 24.87 6.54
C VAL A 276 13.21 23.87 7.19
N ARG A 277 12.93 23.53 8.45
CA ARG A 277 13.59 22.40 9.13
C ARG A 277 13.04 21.08 8.60
N ALA A 278 13.87 20.06 8.49
CA ALA A 278 13.47 18.78 7.94
C ALA A 278 14.05 17.57 8.68
N VAL A 279 13.25 16.50 8.73
CA VAL A 279 13.65 15.14 9.13
C VAL A 279 13.69 14.29 7.88
N LEU A 280 14.84 13.69 7.57
CA LEU A 280 15.05 12.80 6.43
C LEU A 280 15.03 11.36 6.88
N GLN A 281 14.16 10.53 6.33
CA GLN A 281 14.18 9.09 6.54
C GLN A 281 14.84 8.39 5.35
N ALA A 282 15.91 7.65 5.64
CA ALA A 282 16.76 7.01 4.63
C ALA A 282 15.98 6.07 3.68
N GLY A 283 15.11 5.23 4.23
CA GLY A 283 14.41 4.20 3.46
C GLY A 283 15.37 3.28 2.69
N TRP A 284 14.89 2.61 1.67
CA TRP A 284 15.73 1.74 0.81
C TRP A 284 16.66 2.51 -0.13
N SER A 285 16.40 3.79 -0.35
CA SER A 285 17.30 4.62 -1.16
C SER A 285 18.64 4.88 -0.47
N GLY A 286 18.71 4.73 0.85
CA GLY A 286 19.86 5.13 1.64
C GLY A 286 20.06 6.66 1.69
N MET A 287 18.97 7.44 1.51
CA MET A 287 19.02 8.88 1.55
C MET A 287 19.42 9.37 2.93
N ALA A 288 20.60 9.98 3.04
CA ALA A 288 21.09 10.57 4.27
C ALA A 288 21.88 11.85 3.95
N ALA A 289 21.85 12.78 4.87
CA ALA A 289 22.63 14.02 4.78
C ALA A 289 23.32 14.28 6.11
N THR A 290 24.34 15.14 6.10
CA THR A 290 24.98 15.59 7.34
C THR A 290 23.98 16.38 8.16
N ASP A 291 23.83 16.00 9.42
CA ASP A 291 22.93 16.66 10.35
C ASP A 291 23.37 18.08 10.68
N SER A 292 22.39 18.93 10.90
CA SER A 292 22.57 20.34 11.30
C SER A 292 21.37 20.78 12.17
N ASP A 293 21.35 22.02 12.60
CA ASP A 293 20.21 22.57 13.38
C ASP A 293 18.89 22.51 12.60
N ASP A 294 18.95 22.53 11.28
CA ASP A 294 17.77 22.51 10.41
C ASP A 294 17.49 21.15 9.76
N LEU A 295 18.39 20.18 9.90
CA LEU A 295 18.28 18.91 9.20
C LEU A 295 18.73 17.74 10.08
N LEU A 296 17.87 16.72 10.19
CA LEU A 296 18.17 15.50 10.94
C LEU A 296 17.89 14.26 10.06
N SER A 297 18.91 13.42 9.88
CA SER A 297 18.73 12.09 9.24
C SER A 297 18.38 11.05 10.28
N ILE A 298 17.32 10.25 9.99
CA ILE A 298 16.83 9.19 10.87
C ILE A 298 16.76 7.85 10.15
N GLY A 299 16.84 6.77 10.91
CA GLY A 299 16.49 5.42 10.48
C GLY A 299 14.98 5.22 10.33
N GLU A 300 14.58 3.95 10.14
CA GLU A 300 13.15 3.62 10.10
C GLU A 300 12.48 4.00 11.42
N THR A 301 11.47 4.85 11.30
CA THR A 301 10.65 5.29 12.43
C THR A 301 9.17 5.15 12.03
N PRO A 302 8.34 4.52 12.88
CA PRO A 302 6.94 4.32 12.57
C PRO A 302 6.21 5.64 12.31
N HIS A 303 5.52 5.73 11.18
CA HIS A 303 4.83 6.95 10.75
C HIS A 303 3.75 7.41 11.74
N HIS A 304 3.05 6.48 12.41
CA HIS A 304 2.02 6.83 13.38
C HIS A 304 2.58 7.57 14.60
N THR A 305 3.86 7.34 14.93
CA THR A 305 4.59 8.03 15.99
C THR A 305 5.16 9.36 15.53
N LEU A 306 5.75 9.36 14.34
CA LEU A 306 6.52 10.49 13.84
C LEU A 306 5.64 11.59 13.26
N PHE A 307 4.65 11.25 12.44
CA PHE A 307 3.88 12.24 11.68
C PHE A 307 3.09 13.26 12.50
N PRO A 308 2.56 12.96 13.70
CA PRO A 308 1.91 13.96 14.55
C PRO A 308 2.80 15.16 14.92
N HIS A 309 4.12 14.97 14.87
CA HIS A 309 5.12 15.99 15.19
C HIS A 309 5.58 16.79 13.95
N MET A 310 5.06 16.49 12.76
CA MET A 310 5.48 17.13 11.51
C MET A 310 4.57 18.30 11.13
N SER A 311 5.14 19.28 10.40
CA SER A 311 4.37 20.37 9.77
C SER A 311 3.83 19.98 8.39
N ALA A 312 4.56 19.12 7.69
CA ALA A 312 4.17 18.52 6.40
C ALA A 312 4.91 17.20 6.17
N VAL A 313 4.40 16.39 5.22
CA VAL A 313 5.00 15.09 4.86
C VAL A 313 5.28 15.07 3.36
N VAL A 314 6.56 15.02 2.97
CA VAL A 314 6.99 14.81 1.57
C VAL A 314 7.17 13.31 1.33
N HIS A 315 6.40 12.75 0.41
CA HIS A 315 6.49 11.31 0.14
C HIS A 315 6.06 10.93 -1.29
N HIS A 316 6.38 9.70 -1.67
CA HIS A 316 6.05 9.15 -2.99
C HIS A 316 4.56 8.79 -3.20
N CYS A 317 3.72 8.94 -2.18
CA CYS A 317 2.28 8.63 -2.23
C CYS A 317 1.94 7.13 -2.35
N GLY A 318 2.70 6.24 -1.72
CA GLY A 318 2.21 4.89 -1.45
C GLY A 318 0.96 4.93 -0.56
N ALA A 319 0.05 3.97 -0.72
CA ALA A 319 -1.24 3.93 -0.01
C ALA A 319 -1.08 4.05 1.52
N GLY A 320 -0.14 3.29 2.12
CA GLY A 320 0.09 3.28 3.57
C GLY A 320 0.61 4.62 4.11
N THR A 321 1.61 5.24 3.45
CA THR A 321 2.15 6.54 3.86
C THR A 321 1.11 7.65 3.70
N THR A 322 0.33 7.60 2.62
CA THR A 322 -0.80 8.51 2.39
C THR A 322 -1.82 8.42 3.52
N ALA A 323 -2.21 7.19 3.89
CA ALA A 323 -3.13 6.96 5.00
C ALA A 323 -2.59 7.48 6.33
N ALA A 324 -1.31 7.21 6.63
CA ALA A 324 -0.66 7.65 7.86
C ALA A 324 -0.61 9.18 7.98
N GLY A 325 -0.27 9.90 6.90
CA GLY A 325 -0.28 11.36 6.86
C GLY A 325 -1.68 11.94 7.11
N LEU A 326 -2.69 11.40 6.43
CA LEU A 326 -4.08 11.81 6.62
C LEU A 326 -4.59 11.51 8.03
N ARG A 327 -4.24 10.35 8.62
CA ARG A 327 -4.61 10.02 10.00
C ARG A 327 -3.97 10.96 11.02
N ALA A 328 -2.72 11.35 10.77
CA ALA A 328 -2.01 12.33 11.61
C ALA A 328 -2.56 13.76 11.47
N GLY A 329 -3.34 14.03 10.44
CA GLY A 329 -3.86 15.37 10.15
C GLY A 329 -2.80 16.31 9.58
N VAL A 330 -1.80 15.77 8.91
CA VAL A 330 -0.65 16.49 8.39
C VAL A 330 -0.76 16.62 6.86
N PRO A 331 -0.58 17.82 6.29
CA PRO A 331 -0.64 18.00 4.84
C PRO A 331 0.53 17.32 4.15
N ALA A 332 0.31 16.90 2.90
CA ALA A 332 1.31 16.19 2.12
C ALA A 332 1.88 17.03 0.98
N ILE A 333 3.12 16.73 0.59
CA ILE A 333 3.72 17.12 -0.68
C ILE A 333 3.98 15.84 -1.48
N ALA A 334 3.21 15.68 -2.54
CA ALA A 334 3.17 14.48 -3.33
C ALA A 334 4.27 14.44 -4.40
N VAL A 335 5.14 13.42 -4.38
CA VAL A 335 6.21 13.18 -5.36
C VAL A 335 6.05 11.78 -5.96
N PRO A 336 4.96 11.51 -6.71
CA PRO A 336 4.68 10.17 -7.23
C PRO A 336 5.62 9.79 -8.37
N ARG A 337 5.90 8.49 -8.54
CA ARG A 337 6.72 7.96 -9.64
C ARG A 337 5.98 6.89 -10.46
N LEU A 338 5.48 5.83 -9.83
CA LEU A 338 4.95 4.65 -10.52
C LEU A 338 3.79 3.98 -9.76
N ALA A 339 3.20 2.97 -10.35
CA ALA A 339 2.12 2.15 -9.82
C ALA A 339 0.88 2.98 -9.39
N ASP A 340 0.42 2.81 -8.15
CA ASP A 340 -0.75 3.49 -7.57
C ASP A 340 -0.45 4.91 -7.06
N GLN A 341 0.83 5.28 -6.95
CA GLN A 341 1.26 6.55 -6.38
C GLN A 341 0.64 7.79 -7.06
N PRO A 342 0.60 7.88 -8.42
CA PRO A 342 -0.07 9.01 -9.08
C PRO A 342 -1.58 9.09 -8.77
N PHE A 343 -2.23 7.97 -8.51
CA PHE A 343 -3.64 7.94 -8.10
C PHE A 343 -3.81 8.59 -6.71
N TRP A 344 -3.03 8.15 -5.72
CA TRP A 344 -3.09 8.69 -4.37
C TRP A 344 -2.67 10.16 -4.31
N ALA A 345 -1.65 10.56 -5.08
CA ALA A 345 -1.20 11.93 -5.19
C ALA A 345 -2.31 12.88 -5.69
N ARG A 346 -3.00 12.49 -6.77
CA ARG A 346 -4.16 13.25 -7.27
C ARG A 346 -5.31 13.26 -6.27
N ARG A 347 -5.48 12.16 -5.53
CA ARG A 347 -6.54 12.09 -4.52
C ARG A 347 -6.28 13.05 -3.37
N LEU A 348 -5.06 13.10 -2.85
CA LEU A 348 -4.64 14.08 -1.84
C LEU A 348 -4.88 15.53 -2.30
N HIS A 349 -4.50 15.85 -3.54
CA HIS A 349 -4.73 17.17 -4.12
C HIS A 349 -6.24 17.50 -4.21
N ARG A 350 -7.06 16.58 -4.74
CA ARG A 350 -8.52 16.78 -4.83
C ARG A 350 -9.20 16.94 -3.46
N LEU A 351 -8.65 16.34 -2.43
CA LEU A 351 -9.13 16.49 -1.05
C LEU A 351 -8.69 17.81 -0.41
N GLY A 352 -7.80 18.56 -1.06
CA GLY A 352 -7.22 19.80 -0.54
C GLY A 352 -6.18 19.59 0.54
N ALA A 353 -5.69 18.35 0.75
CA ALA A 353 -4.66 18.00 1.73
C ALA A 353 -3.24 18.07 1.16
N ALA A 354 -3.09 18.41 -0.11
CA ALA A 354 -1.81 18.56 -0.81
C ALA A 354 -1.94 19.54 -1.99
N PRO A 355 -0.87 20.27 -2.36
CA PRO A 355 -0.79 20.97 -3.64
C PRO A 355 -0.78 19.97 -4.81
N PRO A 356 -0.80 20.42 -6.07
CA PRO A 356 -0.58 19.55 -7.21
C PRO A 356 0.71 18.73 -7.05
N PRO A 357 0.73 17.45 -7.51
CA PRO A 357 1.93 16.62 -7.43
C PRO A 357 3.13 17.28 -8.14
N VAL A 358 4.30 17.18 -7.51
CA VAL A 358 5.52 17.81 -8.04
C VAL A 358 6.54 16.79 -8.53
N ARG A 359 7.42 17.22 -9.45
CA ARG A 359 8.62 16.48 -9.80
C ARG A 359 9.68 16.71 -8.72
N LEU A 360 10.50 15.71 -8.45
CA LEU A 360 11.60 15.83 -7.49
C LEU A 360 12.76 16.61 -8.13
N THR A 361 12.63 17.93 -8.12
CA THR A 361 13.66 18.89 -8.44
C THR A 361 13.79 19.90 -7.30
N THR A 362 14.95 20.50 -7.12
CA THR A 362 15.19 21.49 -6.06
C THR A 362 14.14 22.60 -6.07
N ASP A 363 13.86 23.18 -7.25
CA ASP A 363 12.97 24.34 -7.37
C ASP A 363 11.50 23.98 -7.11
N ALA A 364 11.03 22.88 -7.72
CA ALA A 364 9.63 22.43 -7.53
C ALA A 364 9.37 22.02 -6.09
N LEU A 365 10.30 21.29 -5.46
CA LEU A 365 10.16 20.89 -4.07
C LEU A 365 10.23 22.09 -3.12
N ALA A 366 11.16 23.04 -3.33
CA ALA A 366 11.25 24.24 -2.51
C ALA A 366 9.99 25.12 -2.60
N ALA A 367 9.40 25.24 -3.79
CA ALA A 367 8.15 25.97 -3.98
C ALA A 367 7.00 25.29 -3.22
N ALA A 368 6.85 23.97 -3.36
CA ALA A 368 5.81 23.19 -2.67
C ALA A 368 5.98 23.21 -1.14
N LEU A 369 7.23 23.14 -0.65
CA LEU A 369 7.53 23.27 0.79
C LEU A 369 7.06 24.62 1.34
N ARG A 370 7.41 25.73 0.68
CA ARG A 370 6.91 27.06 1.09
C ARG A 370 5.40 27.13 1.05
N GLU A 371 4.78 26.69 -0.03
CA GLU A 371 3.32 26.73 -0.19
C GLU A 371 2.61 25.99 0.94
N VAL A 372 3.02 24.75 1.22
CA VAL A 372 2.34 23.91 2.24
C VAL A 372 2.57 24.41 3.66
N THR A 373 3.76 24.95 3.96
CA THR A 373 4.08 25.44 5.32
C THR A 373 3.51 26.83 5.63
N THR A 374 3.20 27.64 4.59
CA THR A 374 2.66 29.01 4.77
C THR A 374 1.16 29.09 4.54
N ASN A 375 0.56 28.18 3.77
CA ASN A 375 -0.86 28.18 3.48
C ASN A 375 -1.63 27.25 4.45
N PRO A 376 -2.39 27.80 5.42
CA PRO A 376 -3.07 27.01 6.45
C PRO A 376 -4.19 26.12 5.90
N HIS A 377 -4.65 26.36 4.67
CA HIS A 377 -5.70 25.59 4.04
C HIS A 377 -5.41 24.10 4.01
N TYR A 378 -4.18 23.72 3.62
CA TYR A 378 -3.78 22.30 3.51
C TYR A 378 -3.81 21.58 4.87
N ALA A 379 -3.31 22.24 5.91
CA ALA A 379 -3.33 21.71 7.28
C ALA A 379 -4.78 21.57 7.80
N ALA A 380 -5.63 22.57 7.60
CA ALA A 380 -7.03 22.53 7.99
C ALA A 380 -7.80 21.38 7.30
N ARG A 381 -7.56 21.17 6.01
CA ARG A 381 -8.17 20.07 5.25
C ARG A 381 -7.67 18.71 5.72
N ALA A 382 -6.37 18.56 5.97
CA ALA A 382 -5.79 17.33 6.51
C ALA A 382 -6.36 17.00 7.91
N GLN A 383 -6.49 17.98 8.80
CA GLN A 383 -7.09 17.83 10.12
C GLN A 383 -8.57 17.42 10.06
N ALA A 384 -9.35 18.04 9.19
CA ALA A 384 -10.75 17.69 8.99
C ALA A 384 -10.93 16.24 8.50
N LEU A 385 -10.04 15.77 7.61
CA LEU A 385 -10.00 14.36 7.20
C LEU A 385 -9.58 13.45 8.35
N SER A 386 -8.53 13.81 9.09
CA SER A 386 -8.07 13.04 10.26
C SER A 386 -9.18 12.78 11.27
N SER A 387 -9.97 13.81 11.59
CA SER A 387 -11.11 13.68 12.52
C SER A 387 -12.11 12.62 12.05
N ARG A 388 -12.39 12.56 10.74
CA ARG A 388 -13.28 11.54 10.16
C ARG A 388 -12.64 10.14 10.18
N LEU A 389 -11.36 10.03 9.78
CA LEU A 389 -10.65 8.76 9.72
C LEU A 389 -10.51 8.08 11.09
N ARG A 390 -10.41 8.87 12.17
CA ARG A 390 -10.28 8.37 13.54
C ARG A 390 -11.56 7.73 14.08
N THR A 391 -12.72 8.05 13.51
CA THR A 391 -14.01 7.46 13.91
C THR A 391 -14.34 6.18 13.12
N GLU A 392 -13.58 5.85 12.08
CA GLU A 392 -13.81 4.67 11.25
C GLU A 392 -13.26 3.39 11.91
N ASN A 393 -14.03 2.31 11.79
CA ASN A 393 -13.58 0.96 12.16
C ASN A 393 -13.67 0.04 10.93
N GLY A 394 -12.58 0.03 10.17
CA GLY A 394 -12.51 -0.72 8.91
C GLY A 394 -12.49 -2.24 9.07
N ALA A 395 -12.18 -2.77 10.25
CA ALA A 395 -12.12 -4.21 10.48
C ALA A 395 -13.50 -4.84 10.76
N THR A 396 -14.43 -4.09 11.35
CA THR A 396 -15.75 -4.60 11.75
C THR A 396 -16.51 -5.30 10.59
N PRO A 397 -16.58 -4.76 9.37
CA PRO A 397 -17.28 -5.47 8.28
C PRO A 397 -16.63 -6.79 7.87
N VAL A 398 -15.31 -6.91 8.02
CA VAL A 398 -14.58 -8.17 7.76
C VAL A 398 -14.88 -9.19 8.87
N ILE A 399 -14.80 -8.76 10.14
CA ILE A 399 -15.10 -9.61 11.31
C ILE A 399 -16.53 -10.15 11.24
N ASN A 400 -17.52 -9.29 10.97
CA ASN A 400 -18.93 -9.70 10.84
C ASN A 400 -19.15 -10.68 9.67
N TRP A 401 -18.31 -10.66 8.66
CA TRP A 401 -18.39 -11.61 7.56
C TRP A 401 -17.73 -12.95 7.94
N ILE A 402 -16.66 -12.93 8.75
CA ILE A 402 -16.00 -14.15 9.25
C ILE A 402 -16.94 -14.92 10.20
N ALA A 403 -17.59 -14.22 11.14
CA ALA A 403 -18.56 -14.80 12.07
C ALA A 403 -19.75 -15.46 11.35
#